data_ace5b0f5b4e2cece85abf3ab9bc7cbdc
#
_entry.id   ace5b0f5b4e2cece85abf3ab9bc7cbdc
#
_cell.length_a   1.000
_cell.length_b   1.000
_cell.length_c   1.000
_cell.angle_alpha   90.00
_cell.angle_beta   90.00
_cell.angle_gamma   90.00
#
_symmetry.space_group_name_H-M   'P 1'
#
loop_
_entity.id
_entity.type
_entity.pdbx_description
1 polymer ?
#
loop_
_entity_poly.entity_id
_entity_poly.type
_entity_poly.pdbx_seq_one_letter_code
_entity_poly.pdbx_strand_id
1 'polypeptide(L)'
;MANAPIKRFAVGNGIRASIWRNESKQNGSWFSVTITRAYRDGDEFKDTTSFRRDDLLFVAKASELAFAWCLQQANASQADARE
;
A
#
# COMPACT_ATOMS: atom_id res chain seq x y z
N MET A 1 -18.80 -8.44 0.90
CA MET A 1 -17.83 -8.54 1.97
C MET A 1 -16.81 -7.42 1.87
N ALA A 2 -16.63 -6.69 2.93
CA ALA A 2 -15.69 -5.59 2.92
C ALA A 2 -14.26 -6.12 3.02
N ASN A 3 -13.41 -5.59 2.18
CA ASN A 3 -11.98 -5.88 2.25
C ASN A 3 -11.29 -4.73 2.93
N ALA A 4 -10.37 -5.04 3.80
CA ALA A 4 -9.57 -4.04 4.46
C ALA A 4 -8.11 -4.31 4.11
N PRO A 5 -7.30 -3.25 4.01
CA PRO A 5 -5.88 -3.46 3.79
C PRO A 5 -5.26 -4.14 5.00
N ILE A 6 -4.28 -4.99 4.75
CA ILE A 6 -3.60 -5.69 5.84
C ILE A 6 -2.50 -4.83 6.45
N LYS A 7 -2.10 -3.78 5.77
CA LYS A 7 -1.08 -2.86 6.28
C LYS A 7 -1.22 -1.52 5.57
N ARG A 8 -1.00 -0.44 6.30
CA ARG A 8 -1.02 0.91 5.77
C ARG A 8 0.21 1.67 6.22
N PHE A 9 0.71 2.52 5.34
CA PHE A 9 1.79 3.44 5.67
C PHE A 9 1.33 4.85 5.31
N ALA A 10 1.20 5.68 6.32
CA ALA A 10 0.89 7.10 6.11
C ALA A 10 2.21 7.86 6.20
N VAL A 11 2.54 8.59 5.15
CA VAL A 11 3.87 9.22 5.05
C VAL A 11 3.83 10.72 5.17
N GLY A 12 2.64 11.32 5.16
CA GLY A 12 2.51 12.77 5.24
C GLY A 12 1.81 13.31 4.02
N ASN A 13 1.42 14.55 4.12
CA ASN A 13 0.73 15.27 3.05
C ASN A 13 -0.54 14.54 2.58
N GLY A 14 -1.17 13.76 3.46
CA GLY A 14 -2.37 13.02 3.13
C GLY A 14 -2.11 11.76 2.33
N ILE A 15 -0.86 11.42 2.08
CA ILE A 15 -0.51 10.29 1.21
C ILE A 15 -0.28 9.05 2.02
N ARG A 16 -0.88 7.96 1.57
CA ARG A 16 -0.72 6.68 2.24
C ARG A 16 -0.70 5.56 1.23
N ALA A 17 0.03 4.51 1.57
CA ALA A 17 0.04 3.26 0.83
C ALA A 17 -0.75 2.25 1.62
N SER A 18 -1.61 1.52 0.94
CA SER A 18 -2.41 0.45 1.54
C SER A 18 -2.06 -0.84 0.84
N ILE A 19 -1.75 -1.86 1.62
CA ILE A 19 -1.34 -3.15 1.09
C ILE A 19 -2.50 -4.13 1.28
N TRP A 20 -2.85 -4.80 0.21
CA TRP A 20 -3.99 -5.71 0.15
C TRP A 20 -3.49 -7.11 -0.14
N ARG A 21 -4.10 -8.08 0.49
CA ARG A 21 -3.82 -9.46 0.19
C ARG A 21 -4.88 -10.00 -0.75
N ASN A 22 -4.43 -10.60 -1.81
CA ASN A 22 -5.32 -11.18 -2.83
C ASN A 22 -5.05 -12.67 -2.92
N GLU A 23 -6.09 -13.43 -3.25
CA GLU A 23 -5.98 -14.86 -3.38
C GLU A 23 -6.77 -15.32 -4.57
N SER A 24 -6.26 -16.33 -5.24
CA SER A 24 -7.01 -17.04 -6.26
C SER A 24 -6.62 -18.50 -6.22
N LYS A 25 -7.51 -19.34 -6.73
CA LYS A 25 -7.24 -20.76 -6.74
C LYS A 25 -6.09 -21.13 -7.66
N GLN A 26 -5.89 -20.34 -8.71
CA GLN A 26 -4.88 -20.65 -9.71
C GLN A 26 -3.52 -20.06 -9.38
N ASN A 27 -3.52 -18.87 -8.80
CA ASN A 27 -2.28 -18.12 -8.65
C ASN A 27 -1.79 -18.04 -7.21
N GLY A 28 -2.54 -18.63 -6.25
CA GLY A 28 -2.18 -18.53 -4.86
C GLY A 28 -2.51 -17.15 -4.32
N SER A 29 -1.65 -16.63 -3.46
CA SER A 29 -1.88 -15.33 -2.87
C SER A 29 -0.76 -14.38 -3.26
N TRP A 30 -1.12 -13.11 -3.34
CA TRP A 30 -0.16 -12.05 -3.65
C TRP A 30 -0.61 -10.75 -3.02
N PHE A 31 0.31 -9.79 -2.96
CA PHE A 31 0.00 -8.47 -2.44
C PHE A 31 -0.19 -7.49 -3.57
N SER A 32 -1.12 -6.57 -3.37
CA SER A 32 -1.23 -5.41 -4.23
C SER A 32 -1.20 -4.17 -3.36
N VAL A 33 -0.85 -3.05 -3.94
CA VAL A 33 -0.69 -1.80 -3.21
C VAL A 33 -1.44 -0.70 -3.94
N THR A 34 -2.21 0.06 -3.16
CA THR A 34 -2.81 1.27 -3.69
C THR A 34 -2.21 2.46 -2.94
N ILE A 35 -1.95 3.54 -3.66
CA ILE A 35 -1.46 4.76 -3.06
C ILE A 35 -2.48 5.84 -3.32
N THR A 36 -2.91 6.49 -2.25
CA THR A 36 -3.93 7.52 -2.34
C THR A 36 -3.50 8.75 -1.57
N ARG A 37 -4.10 9.86 -1.92
CA ARG A 37 -3.93 11.11 -1.20
C ARG A 37 -5.29 11.56 -0.70
N ALA A 38 -5.39 11.77 0.61
CA ALA A 38 -6.61 12.31 1.20
C ALA A 38 -6.60 13.82 1.00
N TYR A 39 -7.73 14.36 0.61
CA TYR A 39 -7.87 15.81 0.49
C TYR A 39 -9.23 16.21 1.03
N ARG A 40 -9.33 17.49 1.34
CA ARG A 40 -10.55 18.02 1.89
C ARG A 40 -11.36 18.71 0.80
N ASP A 41 -12.64 18.36 0.75
CA ASP A 41 -13.57 18.98 -0.18
C ASP A 41 -14.76 19.48 0.63
N GLY A 42 -14.74 20.77 0.97
CA GLY A 42 -15.72 21.31 1.90
C GLY A 42 -15.54 20.71 3.27
N ASP A 43 -16.56 20.07 3.78
CA ASP A 43 -16.52 19.43 5.09
C ASP A 43 -16.17 17.96 5.03
N GLU A 44 -15.90 17.44 3.83
CA GLU A 44 -15.65 16.02 3.65
C GLU A 44 -14.22 15.76 3.27
N PHE A 45 -13.73 14.59 3.69
CA PHE A 45 -12.45 14.10 3.21
C PHE A 45 -12.69 13.09 2.11
N LYS A 46 -11.92 13.21 1.06
CA LYS A 46 -12.00 12.33 -0.10
C LYS A 46 -10.62 11.84 -0.44
N ASP A 47 -10.58 10.76 -1.21
CA ASP A 47 -9.30 10.18 -1.65
C ASP A 47 -9.18 10.36 -3.14
N THR A 48 -7.95 10.53 -3.58
CA THR A 48 -7.64 10.62 -5.00
C THR A 48 -6.37 9.84 -5.29
N THR A 49 -6.25 9.37 -6.52
CA THR A 49 -5.01 8.75 -7.00
C THR A 49 -4.24 9.72 -7.89
N SER A 50 -4.67 10.98 -7.92
CA SER A 50 -3.99 12.01 -8.67
C SER A 50 -3.07 12.78 -7.72
N PHE A 51 -1.81 12.95 -8.11
CA PHE A 51 -0.81 13.55 -7.24
C PHE A 51 -0.22 14.78 -7.90
N ARG A 52 0.05 15.78 -7.07
CA ARG A 52 0.71 16.99 -7.53
C ARG A 52 2.22 16.77 -7.51
N ARG A 53 2.92 17.67 -8.21
CA ARG A 53 4.38 17.61 -8.25
C ARG A 53 4.99 17.50 -6.85
N ASP A 54 4.48 18.27 -5.91
CA ASP A 54 5.05 18.30 -4.56
C ASP A 54 4.70 17.07 -3.74
N ASP A 55 3.78 16.24 -4.23
CA ASP A 55 3.42 15.01 -3.56
C ASP A 55 4.36 13.87 -3.92
N LEU A 56 5.15 14.01 -4.96
CA LEU A 56 5.83 12.86 -5.56
C LEU A 56 6.86 12.22 -4.66
N LEU A 57 7.54 13.01 -3.82
CA LEU A 57 8.49 12.40 -2.89
C LEU A 57 7.78 11.63 -1.79
N PHE A 58 6.59 12.07 -1.41
CA PHE A 58 5.77 11.30 -0.46
C PHE A 58 5.29 10.01 -1.10
N VAL A 59 4.92 10.05 -2.38
CA VAL A 59 4.51 8.86 -3.10
C VAL A 59 5.69 7.88 -3.18
N ALA A 60 6.88 8.38 -3.45
CA ALA A 60 8.08 7.56 -3.51
C ALA A 60 8.34 6.88 -2.17
N LYS A 61 8.21 7.64 -1.09
CA LYS A 61 8.45 7.09 0.24
C LYS A 61 7.40 6.04 0.59
N ALA A 62 6.14 6.31 0.28
CA ALA A 62 5.07 5.34 0.53
C ALA A 62 5.33 4.06 -0.25
N SER A 63 5.76 4.19 -1.51
CA SER A 63 6.08 3.04 -2.33
C SER A 63 7.23 2.24 -1.74
N GLU A 64 8.25 2.93 -1.28
CA GLU A 64 9.43 2.29 -0.68
C GLU A 64 9.04 1.48 0.55
N LEU A 65 8.26 2.08 1.43
CA LEU A 65 7.84 1.41 2.66
C LEU A 65 6.98 0.20 2.37
N ALA A 66 6.05 0.33 1.42
CA ALA A 66 5.18 -0.78 1.04
C ALA A 66 5.99 -1.90 0.41
N PHE A 67 6.93 -1.56 -0.45
CA PHE A 67 7.79 -2.54 -1.09
C PHE A 67 8.62 -3.29 -0.05
N ALA A 68 9.22 -2.56 0.88
CA ALA A 68 10.04 -3.18 1.91
C ALA A 68 9.24 -4.14 2.78
N TRP A 69 8.01 -3.74 3.11
CA TRP A 69 7.15 -4.59 3.92
C TRP A 69 6.79 -5.88 3.17
N CYS A 70 6.39 -5.74 1.89
CA CYS A 70 6.04 -6.91 1.08
C CYS A 70 7.23 -7.82 0.89
N LEU A 71 8.40 -7.24 0.70
CA LEU A 71 9.63 -8.02 0.53
C LEU A 71 9.97 -8.81 1.79
N GLN A 72 9.77 -8.20 2.94
CA GLN A 72 9.97 -8.87 4.21
C GLN A 72 9.05 -10.07 4.37
N GLN A 73 7.80 -9.93 3.98
CA GLN A 73 6.87 -11.05 4.06
C GLN A 73 7.27 -12.18 3.14
N ALA A 74 7.68 -11.84 1.92
CA ALA A 74 8.12 -12.84 0.96
C ALA A 74 9.40 -13.52 1.43
N ASN A 75 10.35 -12.75 1.94
CA ASN A 75 11.62 -13.30 2.42
C ASN A 75 11.43 -14.21 3.61
N ALA A 76 10.52 -13.85 4.51
CA ALA A 76 10.22 -14.68 5.66
C ALA A 76 9.67 -16.03 5.21
N SER A 77 8.75 -16.02 4.24
CA SER A 77 8.21 -17.26 3.69
C SER A 77 9.29 -18.08 2.99
N GLN A 78 10.15 -17.42 2.23
CA GLN A 78 11.22 -18.11 1.52
C GLN A 78 12.26 -18.68 2.47
N ALA A 79 12.56 -17.96 3.52
CA ALA A 79 13.50 -18.45 4.52
C ALA A 79 12.98 -19.73 5.15
N ASP A 80 11.70 -19.76 5.46
CA ASP A 80 11.10 -20.96 6.01
C ASP A 80 11.18 -22.13 5.04
N ALA A 81 10.94 -21.84 3.77
CA ALA A 81 10.97 -22.87 2.74
C ALA A 81 12.37 -23.43 2.53
N ARG A 82 13.38 -22.61 2.74
CA ARG A 82 14.76 -23.04 2.55
C ARG A 82 15.27 -23.91 3.68
N GLU A 83 14.73 -23.70 4.84
CA GLU A 83 15.13 -24.49 6.00
C GLU A 83 14.60 -25.90 5.89
#